data_ef5474929ca997dfb70ea12a404e203a
#
_entry.id   ef5474929ca997dfb70ea12a404e203a
#
_cell.length_a   1.000
_cell.length_b   1.000
_cell.length_c   1.000
_cell.angle_alpha   90.00
_cell.angle_beta   90.00
_cell.angle_gamma   90.00
#
_symmetry.space_group_name_H-M   'P 1'
#
loop_
_entity.id
_entity.type
_entity.pdbx_description
1 polymer ?
#
loop_
_entity_poly.entity_id
_entity_poly.type
_entity_poly.pdbx_seq_one_letter_code
_entity_poly.pdbx_strand_id
1 'polypeptide(L)'
;MSEPRNSNTPRRRHARRNDIVVGEENSRTLITRRRFLYGAAGVGAVAIVGTGAYLASNANRGSDEVDYLKVPEDAVTTQLDMEAEENYENRLQLVATHEIPYGTLVWALADDVAGCLVPTETGSPLSQLALLALGSGTLETLLDKAVGAEKGFEIYDMRADASSVIWTEANVLEGVWRIYTAKISNFTMGEPALVDEGDETYDTPSLALSGGYAFWQVLPKLPNDDGLPSVLKRATPGRKDAEVVYESARRMACAPYSNPDTVTIAPRLDMSTVYYQFMNINAKTGEVTETLTLPSGMKPLDVAYGKNGFMWTFDSIYNYGDGIANLGTYSPMKPVTGGDYSASKWFSFARTPYEAPAWAGNVLVVKSTYSVCGVDMDDGVYTVIDVDDGADDYGEYLASTGMHDTFVTFTNIDHTPVDAAPVKACRVKVWQPIPASQIVRPEKDDEQGSESAQAVTA
;
A
#
# COMPACT_ATOMS: atom_id res chain seq x y z
N MET A 1 -39.26 37.72 31.88
CA MET A 1 -38.40 36.63 32.38
C MET A 1 -38.70 35.35 31.58
N SER A 2 -37.91 35.06 30.60
CA SER A 2 -38.09 33.92 29.69
C SER A 2 -36.74 33.16 29.65
N GLU A 3 -36.78 31.92 30.13
CA GLU A 3 -35.64 30.99 30.12
C GLU A 3 -35.30 30.50 28.72
N PRO A 4 -34.02 30.29 28.38
CA PRO A 4 -33.64 29.71 27.12
C PRO A 4 -33.71 28.18 27.20
N ARG A 5 -34.44 27.56 26.25
CA ARG A 5 -34.46 26.12 26.02
C ARG A 5 -33.11 25.65 25.42
N ASN A 6 -32.42 24.82 26.15
CA ASN A 6 -31.26 24.11 25.72
C ASN A 6 -31.71 22.83 24.97
N SER A 7 -31.57 22.79 23.65
CA SER A 7 -31.87 21.59 22.83
C SER A 7 -30.59 20.85 22.49
N ASN A 8 -30.13 19.98 23.42
CA ASN A 8 -29.11 18.98 23.11
C ASN A 8 -29.80 17.74 22.51
N THR A 9 -29.90 17.70 21.21
CA THR A 9 -30.27 16.47 20.49
C THR A 9 -28.98 15.67 20.20
N PRO A 10 -28.84 14.43 20.71
CA PRO A 10 -27.68 13.61 20.36
C PRO A 10 -27.78 13.19 18.89
N ARG A 11 -26.80 13.58 18.07
CA ARG A 11 -26.63 13.06 16.73
C ARG A 11 -26.47 11.54 16.82
N ARG A 12 -27.42 10.78 16.31
CA ARG A 12 -27.30 9.33 16.08
C ARG A 12 -26.17 9.13 15.07
N ARG A 13 -25.05 8.55 15.53
CA ARG A 13 -24.04 7.95 14.64
C ARG A 13 -24.69 6.74 13.99
N HIS A 14 -24.93 6.79 12.69
CA HIS A 14 -25.31 5.61 11.92
C HIS A 14 -24.12 4.64 11.92
N ALA A 15 -24.34 3.40 12.37
CA ALA A 15 -23.37 2.33 12.23
C ALA A 15 -23.16 2.06 10.73
N ARG A 16 -21.92 2.00 10.29
CA ARG A 16 -21.55 1.78 8.90
C ARG A 16 -21.87 0.33 8.52
N ARG A 17 -22.45 0.14 7.36
CA ARG A 17 -22.96 -1.15 6.86
C ARG A 17 -21.88 -2.20 6.58
N ASN A 18 -20.61 -1.80 6.58
CA ASN A 18 -19.43 -2.66 6.29
C ASN A 18 -18.59 -3.03 7.51
N ASP A 19 -19.07 -2.70 8.72
CA ASP A 19 -18.34 -3.02 9.94
C ASP A 19 -18.79 -4.37 10.51
N ILE A 20 -17.83 -5.24 10.81
CA ILE A 20 -18.08 -6.50 11.53
C ILE A 20 -18.10 -6.18 13.04
N VAL A 21 -19.20 -6.51 13.70
CA VAL A 21 -19.34 -6.34 15.16
C VAL A 21 -18.81 -7.59 15.85
N VAL A 22 -17.69 -7.46 16.56
CA VAL A 22 -17.11 -8.54 17.36
C VAL A 22 -17.13 -8.12 18.84
N GLY A 23 -17.76 -8.91 19.70
CA GLY A 23 -17.69 -8.75 21.15
C GLY A 23 -19.00 -8.58 21.91
N GLU A 24 -18.98 -8.93 23.19
CA GLU A 24 -20.10 -8.83 24.12
C GLU A 24 -20.43 -7.38 24.55
N GLU A 25 -21.61 -7.19 25.10
CA GLU A 25 -22.44 -5.98 25.20
C GLU A 25 -21.82 -4.66 25.72
N ASN A 26 -20.58 -4.60 26.18
CA ASN A 26 -20.05 -3.40 26.86
C ASN A 26 -18.85 -2.68 26.17
N SER A 27 -18.37 -3.17 25.03
CA SER A 27 -17.37 -2.43 24.23
C SER A 27 -17.48 -2.78 22.74
N ARG A 28 -18.39 -2.11 22.03
CA ARG A 28 -18.50 -2.24 20.58
C ARG A 28 -17.35 -1.48 19.90
N THR A 29 -16.29 -2.17 19.58
CA THR A 29 -15.24 -1.63 18.70
C THR A 29 -15.62 -1.95 17.26
N LEU A 30 -15.90 -0.92 16.47
CA LEU A 30 -16.13 -1.06 15.04
C LEU A 30 -14.78 -1.26 14.36
N ILE A 31 -14.56 -2.43 13.78
CA ILE A 31 -13.34 -2.77 13.05
C ILE A 31 -13.69 -2.80 11.56
N THR A 32 -13.01 -1.98 10.75
CA THR A 32 -13.16 -2.07 9.29
C THR A 32 -12.57 -3.39 8.79
N ARG A 33 -13.11 -3.97 7.69
CA ARG A 33 -12.64 -5.23 7.09
C ARG A 33 -11.11 -5.27 6.95
N ARG A 34 -10.51 -4.18 6.57
CA ARG A 34 -9.06 -4.06 6.38
C ARG A 34 -8.28 -4.16 7.71
N ARG A 35 -8.77 -3.55 8.81
CA ARG A 35 -8.15 -3.66 10.13
C ARG A 35 -8.38 -5.03 10.78
N PHE A 36 -9.48 -5.71 10.44
CA PHE A 36 -9.75 -7.08 10.88
C PHE A 36 -8.76 -8.07 10.28
N LEU A 37 -8.36 -7.89 9.00
CA LEU A 37 -7.36 -8.71 8.31
C LEU A 37 -5.96 -8.62 8.94
N TYR A 38 -5.65 -7.56 9.70
CA TYR A 38 -4.38 -7.37 10.39
C TYR A 38 -4.36 -7.84 11.85
N GLY A 39 -5.45 -8.46 12.34
CA GLY A 39 -5.67 -8.67 13.78
C GLY A 39 -5.85 -10.08 14.30
N ALA A 40 -5.64 -11.17 13.52
CA ALA A 40 -5.79 -12.56 14.01
C ALA A 40 -4.72 -13.49 13.41
N ALA A 41 -4.07 -14.10 14.07
CA ALA A 41 -3.50 -15.12 14.94
C ALA A 41 -2.75 -16.33 14.37
N GLY A 42 -1.89 -16.95 14.72
CA GLY A 42 -0.95 -17.72 15.22
C GLY A 42 -0.46 -19.16 15.01
N VAL A 43 0.65 -19.61 15.26
CA VAL A 43 1.70 -20.66 15.48
C VAL A 43 1.80 -21.91 14.61
N GLY A 44 3.01 -22.27 14.22
CA GLY A 44 3.46 -23.63 13.89
C GLY A 44 4.91 -23.71 13.47
N ALA A 45 5.71 -24.46 14.17
CA ALA A 45 7.14 -24.62 13.92
C ALA A 45 7.42 -25.45 12.66
N VAL A 46 8.26 -24.98 11.76
CA VAL A 46 8.85 -25.75 10.66
C VAL A 46 10.37 -25.75 10.79
N ALA A 47 10.93 -26.96 10.64
CA ALA A 47 12.37 -27.21 10.69
C ALA A 47 13.10 -26.50 9.55
N ILE A 48 14.13 -25.75 9.90
CA ILE A 48 15.04 -25.05 8.98
C ILE A 48 15.92 -26.08 8.28
N VAL A 49 15.76 -26.26 6.98
CA VAL A 49 16.75 -26.90 6.11
C VAL A 49 16.93 -26.04 4.87
N GLY A 50 17.97 -25.22 4.87
CA GLY A 50 18.34 -24.42 3.70
C GLY A 50 19.50 -23.48 4.06
N THR A 51 20.70 -23.80 3.60
CA THR A 51 21.89 -22.96 3.74
C THR A 51 21.80 -21.77 2.83
N GLY A 52 21.51 -20.59 3.38
CA GLY A 52 21.45 -19.33 2.65
C GLY A 52 20.90 -18.17 3.48
N ALA A 53 20.71 -18.35 4.79
CA ALA A 53 20.37 -17.23 5.66
C ALA A 53 21.52 -16.22 5.65
N TYR A 54 21.38 -15.18 4.82
CA TYR A 54 22.17 -13.98 5.00
C TYR A 54 21.70 -13.37 6.34
N LEU A 55 22.37 -13.79 7.41
CA LEU A 55 22.39 -13.00 8.62
C LEU A 55 22.97 -11.66 8.19
N ALA A 56 22.13 -10.65 8.04
CA ALA A 56 22.58 -9.27 8.09
C ALA A 56 23.19 -9.11 9.48
N SER A 57 24.39 -9.67 9.63
CA SER A 57 25.18 -9.56 10.83
C SER A 57 25.40 -8.07 10.98
N ASN A 58 24.91 -7.54 12.09
CA ASN A 58 25.27 -6.24 12.62
C ASN A 58 26.76 -5.97 12.37
N ALA A 59 27.09 -5.39 11.23
CA ALA A 59 28.45 -4.99 10.91
C ALA A 59 28.94 -3.84 11.80
N ASN A 60 28.12 -3.39 12.77
CA ASN A 60 28.46 -2.33 13.72
C ASN A 60 28.17 -2.70 15.18
N ARG A 61 28.71 -3.83 15.65
CA ARG A 61 28.94 -3.99 17.08
C ARG A 61 30.21 -3.24 17.49
N GLY A 62 30.17 -1.91 17.54
CA GLY A 62 31.38 -1.17 17.91
C GLY A 62 31.32 0.34 17.99
N SER A 63 30.24 0.98 17.50
CA SER A 63 30.00 2.41 17.76
C SER A 63 28.50 2.59 18.10
N ASP A 64 28.21 3.31 19.16
CA ASP A 64 26.85 3.69 19.59
C ASP A 64 26.19 4.70 18.62
N GLU A 65 26.81 5.00 17.50
CA GLU A 65 26.36 6.00 16.53
C GLU A 65 25.76 5.28 15.30
N VAL A 66 24.44 5.40 15.16
CA VAL A 66 23.69 4.93 13.99
C VAL A 66 23.61 6.06 12.99
N ASP A 67 24.07 5.81 11.77
CA ASP A 67 23.84 6.73 10.66
C ASP A 67 22.37 6.63 10.21
N TYR A 68 21.64 7.73 10.32
CA TYR A 68 20.23 7.81 9.98
C TYR A 68 19.94 9.02 9.11
N LEU A 69 18.82 8.96 8.37
CA LEU A 69 18.37 10.03 7.50
C LEU A 69 18.18 11.34 8.26
N LYS A 70 18.82 12.40 7.75
CA LYS A 70 18.60 13.78 8.19
C LYS A 70 18.09 14.59 7.01
N VAL A 71 16.92 15.20 7.18
CA VAL A 71 16.30 16.00 6.13
C VAL A 71 16.22 17.45 6.63
N PRO A 72 17.07 18.36 6.13
CA PRO A 72 16.94 19.78 6.44
C PRO A 72 15.56 20.31 6.04
N GLU A 73 15.02 21.27 6.81
CA GLU A 73 13.67 21.82 6.55
C GLU A 73 13.57 22.45 5.14
N ASP A 74 14.62 23.10 4.68
CA ASP A 74 14.73 23.68 3.34
C ASP A 74 14.93 22.68 2.20
N ALA A 75 15.07 21.38 2.54
CA ALA A 75 15.13 20.29 1.58
C ALA A 75 13.75 19.69 1.27
N VAL A 76 12.69 20.12 1.95
CA VAL A 76 11.33 19.57 1.77
C VAL A 76 10.47 20.53 0.95
N THR A 77 9.94 20.04 -0.16
CA THR A 77 8.91 20.71 -0.98
C THR A 77 7.59 20.02 -0.74
N THR A 78 6.55 20.76 -0.43
CA THR A 78 5.21 20.22 -0.20
C THR A 78 4.33 20.33 -1.44
N GLN A 79 3.19 19.65 -1.46
CA GLN A 79 2.21 19.86 -2.53
C GLN A 79 1.66 21.29 -2.57
N LEU A 80 1.80 22.08 -1.49
CA LEU A 80 1.38 23.49 -1.46
C LEU A 80 2.35 24.41 -2.21
N ASP A 81 3.57 23.95 -2.45
CA ASP A 81 4.59 24.66 -3.22
C ASP A 81 4.53 24.30 -4.72
N MET A 82 3.62 23.39 -5.10
CA MET A 82 3.39 22.94 -6.48
C MET A 82 2.16 23.59 -7.07
N GLU A 83 2.10 23.63 -8.39
CA GLU A 83 0.92 24.07 -9.13
C GLU A 83 -0.16 22.99 -9.10
N ALA A 84 -1.38 23.35 -8.78
CA ALA A 84 -2.54 22.46 -8.86
C ALA A 84 -3.11 22.49 -10.28
N GLU A 85 -3.08 21.35 -11.00
CA GLU A 85 -3.80 21.19 -12.25
C GLU A 85 -5.25 20.82 -11.93
N GLU A 86 -6.18 21.72 -12.19
CA GLU A 86 -7.60 21.53 -11.87
C GLU A 86 -8.26 20.45 -12.76
N ASN A 87 -7.83 20.35 -14.02
CA ASN A 87 -8.32 19.31 -14.92
C ASN A 87 -7.31 18.17 -15.03
N TYR A 88 -7.59 17.06 -14.35
CA TYR A 88 -6.70 15.88 -14.38
C TYR A 88 -6.52 15.32 -15.80
N GLU A 89 -7.45 15.52 -16.74
CA GLU A 89 -7.36 15.06 -18.12
C GLU A 89 -6.18 15.69 -18.89
N ASN A 90 -5.62 16.79 -18.40
CA ASN A 90 -4.41 17.40 -18.94
C ASN A 90 -3.14 16.60 -18.59
N ARG A 91 -3.20 15.70 -17.61
CA ARG A 91 -2.07 14.92 -17.08
C ARG A 91 -2.29 13.42 -17.10
N LEU A 92 -3.54 12.98 -16.99
CA LEU A 92 -3.91 11.58 -16.85
C LEU A 92 -5.01 11.22 -17.87
N GLN A 93 -4.83 10.14 -18.59
CA GLN A 93 -5.85 9.58 -19.47
C GLN A 93 -6.54 8.40 -18.78
N LEU A 94 -7.87 8.42 -18.69
CA LEU A 94 -8.67 7.27 -18.31
C LEU A 94 -8.70 6.30 -19.49
N VAL A 95 -8.01 5.15 -19.35
CA VAL A 95 -7.86 4.15 -20.44
C VAL A 95 -9.02 3.17 -20.44
N ALA A 96 -9.48 2.75 -19.25
CA ALA A 96 -10.58 1.81 -19.11
C ALA A 96 -11.33 2.02 -17.80
N THR A 97 -12.62 1.65 -17.79
CA THR A 97 -13.47 1.61 -16.60
C THR A 97 -14.23 0.29 -16.60
N HIS A 98 -14.21 -0.42 -15.47
CA HIS A 98 -14.88 -1.70 -15.31
C HIS A 98 -15.75 -1.69 -14.06
N GLU A 99 -16.92 -2.31 -14.12
CA GLU A 99 -17.79 -2.54 -12.96
C GLU A 99 -17.76 -4.02 -12.60
N ILE A 100 -17.37 -4.31 -11.35
CA ILE A 100 -17.27 -5.65 -10.78
C ILE A 100 -18.10 -5.72 -9.48
N PRO A 101 -18.31 -6.90 -8.88
CA PRO A 101 -19.14 -7.01 -7.69
C PRO A 101 -18.78 -6.05 -6.57
N TYR A 102 -19.78 -5.39 -5.98
CA TYR A 102 -19.63 -4.45 -4.88
C TYR A 102 -18.89 -5.06 -3.69
N GLY A 103 -17.97 -4.32 -3.11
CA GLY A 103 -17.16 -4.75 -1.95
C GLY A 103 -15.93 -5.57 -2.32
N THR A 104 -15.64 -5.72 -3.63
CA THR A 104 -14.38 -6.32 -4.09
C THR A 104 -13.18 -5.49 -3.65
N LEU A 105 -12.13 -6.17 -3.19
CA LEU A 105 -10.80 -5.58 -2.96
C LEU A 105 -9.92 -5.88 -4.17
N VAL A 106 -9.15 -4.88 -4.60
CA VAL A 106 -8.35 -4.94 -5.84
C VAL A 106 -6.89 -4.64 -5.54
N TRP A 107 -5.97 -5.42 -6.11
CA TRP A 107 -4.52 -5.21 -6.08
C TRP A 107 -3.94 -5.37 -7.48
N ALA A 108 -3.37 -4.29 -8.03
CA ALA A 108 -2.73 -4.28 -9.34
C ALA A 108 -1.20 -4.27 -9.16
N LEU A 109 -0.58 -5.39 -9.50
CA LEU A 109 0.88 -5.60 -9.46
C LEU A 109 1.50 -5.64 -10.86
N ALA A 110 0.67 -5.43 -11.90
CA ALA A 110 1.03 -5.46 -13.30
C ALA A 110 0.10 -4.54 -14.10
N ASP A 111 0.49 -4.20 -15.34
CA ASP A 111 -0.30 -3.30 -16.20
C ASP A 111 -1.48 -4.00 -16.90
N ASP A 112 -1.50 -5.34 -16.94
CA ASP A 112 -2.47 -6.13 -17.70
C ASP A 112 -3.55 -6.80 -16.84
N VAL A 113 -3.26 -7.07 -15.56
CA VAL A 113 -4.19 -7.77 -14.66
C VAL A 113 -4.17 -7.21 -13.24
N ALA A 114 -5.28 -7.38 -12.53
CA ALA A 114 -5.38 -7.13 -11.09
C ALA A 114 -5.95 -8.35 -10.35
N GLY A 115 -5.35 -8.70 -9.23
CA GLY A 115 -5.89 -9.68 -8.30
C GLY A 115 -7.09 -9.12 -7.55
N CYS A 116 -8.16 -9.90 -7.41
CA CYS A 116 -9.41 -9.49 -6.80
C CYS A 116 -9.87 -10.46 -5.71
N LEU A 117 -10.22 -9.94 -4.55
CA LEU A 117 -10.93 -10.66 -3.51
C LEU A 117 -12.41 -10.28 -3.59
N VAL A 118 -13.20 -11.15 -4.20
CA VAL A 118 -14.61 -10.89 -4.53
C VAL A 118 -15.51 -11.43 -3.42
N PRO A 119 -16.36 -10.61 -2.77
CA PRO A 119 -17.31 -11.11 -1.79
C PRO A 119 -18.41 -11.93 -2.47
N THR A 120 -18.87 -13.00 -1.81
CA THR A 120 -20.02 -13.77 -2.30
C THR A 120 -21.33 -13.13 -1.85
N GLU A 121 -22.40 -13.34 -2.62
CA GLU A 121 -23.73 -12.81 -2.29
C GLU A 121 -24.28 -13.41 -0.98
N THR A 122 -23.97 -14.67 -0.72
CA THR A 122 -24.45 -15.41 0.45
C THR A 122 -23.60 -15.20 1.70
N GLY A 123 -22.38 -14.64 1.55
CA GLY A 123 -21.40 -14.50 2.63
C GLY A 123 -20.81 -15.83 3.13
N SER A 124 -21.09 -16.93 2.43
CA SER A 124 -20.47 -18.26 2.67
C SER A 124 -20.30 -19.00 1.33
N PRO A 125 -19.05 -19.17 0.85
CA PRO A 125 -17.80 -18.65 1.46
C PRO A 125 -17.80 -17.13 1.56
N LEU A 126 -16.92 -16.58 2.41
CA LEU A 126 -16.83 -15.13 2.63
C LEU A 126 -16.37 -14.41 1.36
N SER A 127 -15.39 -14.98 0.66
CA SER A 127 -14.77 -14.40 -0.52
C SER A 127 -14.27 -15.47 -1.49
N GLN A 128 -14.10 -15.06 -2.75
CA GLN A 128 -13.50 -15.83 -3.84
C GLN A 128 -12.26 -15.14 -4.34
N LEU A 129 -11.26 -15.88 -4.84
CA LEU A 129 -10.15 -15.32 -5.60
C LEU A 129 -10.56 -15.14 -7.06
N ALA A 130 -10.28 -13.99 -7.62
CA ALA A 130 -10.48 -13.72 -9.03
C ALA A 130 -9.33 -12.90 -9.62
N LEU A 131 -9.23 -12.92 -10.94
CA LEU A 131 -8.30 -12.14 -11.72
C LEU A 131 -9.08 -11.26 -12.70
N LEU A 132 -8.84 -9.96 -12.65
CA LEU A 132 -9.45 -8.98 -13.56
C LEU A 132 -8.47 -8.65 -14.68
N ALA A 133 -8.87 -8.85 -15.93
CA ALA A 133 -8.15 -8.37 -17.10
C ALA A 133 -8.40 -6.86 -17.27
N LEU A 134 -7.39 -6.04 -17.04
CA LEU A 134 -7.52 -4.58 -17.01
C LEU A 134 -7.88 -3.96 -18.37
N GLY A 135 -7.48 -4.62 -19.46
CA GLY A 135 -7.82 -4.15 -20.81
C GLY A 135 -9.26 -4.48 -21.25
N SER A 136 -9.82 -5.64 -20.86
CA SER A 136 -11.15 -6.10 -21.31
C SER A 136 -12.24 -5.99 -20.26
N GLY A 137 -11.89 -5.88 -18.96
CA GLY A 137 -12.83 -5.95 -17.85
C GLY A 137 -13.32 -7.36 -17.53
N THR A 138 -12.74 -8.39 -18.14
CA THR A 138 -13.11 -9.78 -17.86
C THR A 138 -12.63 -10.16 -16.46
N LEU A 139 -13.56 -10.56 -15.59
CA LEU A 139 -13.30 -11.04 -14.23
C LEU A 139 -13.45 -12.56 -14.20
N GLU A 140 -12.33 -13.27 -14.03
CA GLU A 140 -12.30 -14.73 -14.00
C GLU A 140 -12.05 -15.24 -12.58
N THR A 141 -12.93 -16.13 -12.08
CA THR A 141 -12.75 -16.76 -10.76
C THR A 141 -11.63 -17.78 -10.81
N LEU A 142 -10.63 -17.60 -9.96
CA LEU A 142 -9.50 -18.52 -9.80
C LEU A 142 -9.80 -19.63 -8.78
N LEU A 143 -10.50 -19.26 -7.69
CA LEU A 143 -10.84 -20.18 -6.60
C LEU A 143 -12.15 -19.75 -5.95
N ASP A 144 -13.15 -20.65 -5.98
CA ASP A 144 -14.51 -20.37 -5.48
C ASP A 144 -14.60 -20.31 -3.95
N LYS A 145 -13.74 -21.05 -3.25
CA LYS A 145 -13.69 -21.13 -1.78
C LYS A 145 -12.32 -21.55 -1.31
N ALA A 146 -12.00 -21.32 -0.04
CA ALA A 146 -10.76 -21.76 0.57
C ALA A 146 -10.50 -23.26 0.35
N VAL A 147 -9.22 -23.64 0.13
CA VAL A 147 -8.79 -25.05 0.10
C VAL A 147 -9.13 -25.74 1.41
N GLY A 148 -9.02 -25.01 2.52
CA GLY A 148 -9.36 -25.47 3.87
C GLY A 148 -10.82 -25.27 4.27
N ALA A 149 -11.75 -24.97 3.37
CA ALA A 149 -13.15 -24.63 3.70
C ALA A 149 -13.86 -25.66 4.58
N GLU A 150 -13.65 -26.95 4.33
CA GLU A 150 -14.24 -28.04 5.15
C GLU A 150 -13.74 -28.05 6.62
N LYS A 151 -12.66 -27.30 6.92
CA LYS A 151 -12.09 -27.10 8.25
C LYS A 151 -12.33 -25.69 8.77
N GLY A 152 -13.27 -24.94 8.21
CA GLY A 152 -13.61 -23.59 8.63
C GLY A 152 -12.64 -22.50 8.21
N PHE A 153 -11.74 -22.78 7.25
CA PHE A 153 -10.90 -21.74 6.69
C PHE A 153 -11.65 -20.90 5.66
N GLU A 154 -11.38 -19.61 5.66
CA GLU A 154 -11.89 -18.62 4.69
C GLU A 154 -10.70 -17.91 4.03
N ILE A 155 -10.90 -17.35 2.83
CA ILE A 155 -9.87 -16.57 2.12
C ILE A 155 -9.88 -15.13 2.66
N TYR A 156 -8.72 -14.61 3.04
CA TYR A 156 -8.59 -13.29 3.68
C TYR A 156 -7.77 -12.26 2.89
N ASP A 157 -6.75 -12.67 2.17
CA ASP A 157 -5.86 -11.77 1.43
C ASP A 157 -5.29 -12.48 0.21
N MET A 158 -4.92 -11.72 -0.83
CA MET A 158 -4.31 -12.27 -2.02
C MET A 158 -3.44 -11.26 -2.74
N ARG A 159 -2.47 -11.76 -3.50
CA ARG A 159 -1.75 -11.01 -4.54
C ARG A 159 -1.65 -11.88 -5.78
N ALA A 160 -1.85 -11.27 -6.97
CA ALA A 160 -1.71 -11.99 -8.23
C ALA A 160 -1.09 -11.11 -9.31
N ASP A 161 -0.41 -11.77 -10.24
CA ASP A 161 -0.05 -11.28 -11.57
C ASP A 161 -0.56 -12.27 -12.63
N ALA A 162 -0.24 -12.03 -13.91
CA ALA A 162 -0.70 -12.89 -15.00
C ALA A 162 -0.18 -14.35 -14.94
N SER A 163 0.83 -14.62 -14.11
CA SER A 163 1.55 -15.90 -14.05
C SER A 163 1.41 -16.64 -12.73
N SER A 164 0.99 -15.96 -11.66
CA SER A 164 1.05 -16.51 -10.32
C SER A 164 0.08 -15.83 -9.35
N VAL A 165 -0.28 -16.57 -8.31
CA VAL A 165 -1.08 -16.09 -7.19
C VAL A 165 -0.52 -16.61 -5.86
N ILE A 166 -0.58 -15.76 -4.84
CA ILE A 166 -0.41 -16.09 -3.43
C ILE A 166 -1.63 -15.63 -2.67
N TRP A 167 -2.11 -16.45 -1.72
CA TRP A 167 -3.23 -16.06 -0.86
C TRP A 167 -3.09 -16.63 0.54
N THR A 168 -3.80 -15.97 1.47
CA THR A 168 -3.93 -16.41 2.85
C THR A 168 -5.32 -16.97 3.10
N GLU A 169 -5.37 -18.15 3.70
CA GLU A 169 -6.57 -18.68 4.33
C GLU A 169 -6.44 -18.63 5.84
N ALA A 170 -7.51 -18.29 6.56
CA ALA A 170 -7.50 -18.29 8.01
C ALA A 170 -8.79 -18.90 8.58
N ASN A 171 -8.66 -19.65 9.67
CA ASN A 171 -9.76 -19.99 10.56
C ASN A 171 -9.65 -19.10 11.80
N VAL A 172 -10.40 -18.00 11.79
CA VAL A 172 -10.32 -16.95 12.82
C VAL A 172 -10.75 -17.45 14.19
N LEU A 173 -11.67 -18.42 14.25
CA LEU A 173 -12.17 -18.99 15.52
C LEU A 173 -11.11 -19.85 16.22
N GLU A 174 -10.29 -20.54 15.44
CA GLU A 174 -9.19 -21.38 15.94
C GLU A 174 -7.87 -20.62 16.02
N GLY A 175 -7.83 -19.42 15.43
CA GLY A 175 -6.63 -18.60 15.39
C GLY A 175 -5.51 -19.18 14.52
N VAL A 176 -5.79 -19.89 13.44
CA VAL A 176 -4.80 -20.51 12.55
C VAL A 176 -4.89 -19.97 11.14
N TRP A 177 -3.75 -19.92 10.45
CA TRP A 177 -3.66 -19.43 9.07
C TRP A 177 -2.81 -20.37 8.18
N ARG A 178 -2.99 -20.22 6.88
CA ARG A 178 -2.24 -20.94 5.84
C ARG A 178 -1.92 -20.03 4.68
N ILE A 179 -0.74 -20.24 4.10
CA ILE A 179 -0.32 -19.54 2.88
C ILE A 179 -0.25 -20.58 1.76
N TYR A 180 -0.97 -20.26 0.69
CA TYR A 180 -0.95 -21.04 -0.53
C TYR A 180 -0.40 -20.22 -1.68
N THR A 181 0.19 -20.91 -2.64
CA THR A 181 0.61 -20.35 -3.92
C THR A 181 0.18 -21.24 -5.07
N ALA A 182 -0.08 -20.64 -6.23
CA ALA A 182 -0.30 -21.40 -7.46
C ALA A 182 0.24 -20.63 -8.66
N LYS A 183 0.51 -21.36 -9.76
CA LYS A 183 0.74 -20.76 -11.07
C LYS A 183 -0.59 -20.43 -11.72
N ILE A 184 -0.58 -19.37 -12.53
CA ILE A 184 -1.69 -19.00 -13.42
C ILE A 184 -1.23 -19.18 -14.86
N SER A 185 -2.10 -19.70 -15.71
CA SER A 185 -1.91 -19.77 -17.15
C SER A 185 -3.24 -19.57 -17.86
N ASN A 186 -3.32 -18.60 -18.75
CA ASN A 186 -4.56 -18.25 -19.46
C ASN A 186 -5.75 -18.07 -18.50
N PHE A 187 -5.59 -17.29 -17.44
CA PHE A 187 -6.60 -17.05 -16.40
C PHE A 187 -7.07 -18.30 -15.65
N THR A 188 -6.36 -19.40 -15.76
CA THR A 188 -6.66 -20.64 -15.04
C THR A 188 -5.59 -20.91 -14.00
N MET A 189 -6.01 -21.10 -12.75
CA MET A 189 -5.15 -21.43 -11.63
C MET A 189 -4.75 -22.92 -11.68
N GLY A 190 -3.46 -23.20 -11.50
CA GLY A 190 -2.94 -24.55 -11.31
C GLY A 190 -3.20 -25.08 -9.89
N GLU A 191 -2.64 -26.25 -9.59
CA GLU A 191 -2.78 -26.88 -8.27
C GLU A 191 -2.23 -25.99 -7.14
N PRO A 192 -3.02 -25.74 -6.06
CA PRO A 192 -2.58 -25.02 -4.87
C PRO A 192 -1.44 -25.75 -4.15
N ALA A 193 -0.36 -25.04 -3.86
CA ALA A 193 0.71 -25.51 -3.00
C ALA A 193 0.65 -24.80 -1.63
N LEU A 194 0.43 -25.58 -0.55
CA LEU A 194 0.59 -25.08 0.82
C LEU A 194 2.09 -24.86 1.07
N VAL A 195 2.49 -23.61 1.34
CA VAL A 195 3.89 -23.21 1.53
C VAL A 195 4.22 -22.82 2.96
N ASP A 196 3.21 -22.43 3.75
CA ASP A 196 3.37 -22.09 5.16
C ASP A 196 2.05 -22.24 5.91
N GLU A 197 2.11 -22.44 7.21
CA GLU A 197 0.95 -22.41 8.10
C GLU A 197 1.36 -21.99 9.50
N GLY A 198 0.41 -21.46 10.23
CA GLY A 198 0.69 -20.97 11.55
C GLY A 198 -0.53 -20.76 12.45
N ASP A 199 -0.29 -20.33 13.71
CA ASP A 199 -1.29 -20.16 14.78
C ASP A 199 -1.17 -18.75 15.48
N GLU A 200 -1.75 -18.54 16.68
CA GLU A 200 -1.99 -17.24 17.32
C GLU A 200 -0.77 -16.48 17.91
N THR A 201 0.44 -16.94 17.78
CA THR A 201 1.64 -16.21 18.21
C THR A 201 2.07 -15.13 17.22
N TYR A 202 1.70 -15.29 15.94
CA TYR A 202 2.02 -14.36 14.86
C TYR A 202 0.75 -13.79 14.25
N ASP A 203 0.81 -12.59 13.72
CA ASP A 203 -0.28 -12.03 12.91
C ASP A 203 -0.45 -12.83 11.61
N THR A 204 -1.64 -12.75 11.01
CA THR A 204 -1.86 -13.25 9.65
C THR A 204 -0.87 -12.59 8.70
N PRO A 205 -0.08 -13.39 7.94
CA PRO A 205 1.00 -12.85 7.12
C PRO A 205 0.54 -11.87 6.05
N SER A 206 1.32 -10.81 5.85
CA SER A 206 1.15 -9.88 4.74
C SER A 206 1.87 -10.39 3.50
N LEU A 207 1.28 -10.22 2.33
CA LEU A 207 1.69 -10.84 1.08
C LEU A 207 2.34 -9.85 0.12
N ALA A 208 3.27 -10.37 -0.72
CA ALA A 208 3.83 -9.68 -1.88
C ALA A 208 4.12 -10.67 -3.01
N LEU A 209 4.16 -10.20 -4.27
CA LEU A 209 4.67 -10.92 -5.43
C LEU A 209 5.73 -10.07 -6.11
N SER A 210 6.85 -10.66 -6.51
CA SER A 210 7.93 -9.96 -7.18
C SER A 210 8.90 -10.93 -7.85
N GLY A 211 9.39 -10.57 -9.02
CA GLY A 211 10.44 -11.33 -9.72
C GLY A 211 10.06 -12.79 -10.04
N GLY A 212 8.77 -13.12 -10.07
CA GLY A 212 8.26 -14.48 -10.25
C GLY A 212 8.28 -15.33 -8.96
N TYR A 213 8.43 -14.71 -7.78
CA TYR A 213 8.36 -15.35 -6.47
C TYR A 213 7.19 -14.80 -5.66
N ALA A 214 6.59 -15.68 -4.86
CA ALA A 214 5.62 -15.33 -3.84
C ALA A 214 6.34 -15.07 -2.51
N PHE A 215 6.05 -13.92 -1.87
CA PHE A 215 6.62 -13.52 -0.58
C PHE A 215 5.54 -13.37 0.46
N TRP A 216 5.87 -13.68 1.71
CA TRP A 216 5.02 -13.38 2.85
C TRP A 216 5.85 -13.01 4.07
N GLN A 217 5.33 -12.07 4.84
CA GLN A 217 5.98 -11.55 6.04
C GLN A 217 5.23 -12.03 7.27
N VAL A 218 5.91 -12.76 8.15
CA VAL A 218 5.38 -13.28 9.41
C VAL A 218 5.85 -12.39 10.56
N LEU A 219 4.92 -11.79 11.28
CA LEU A 219 5.18 -10.84 12.36
C LEU A 219 4.68 -11.38 13.70
N PRO A 220 5.47 -11.28 14.80
CA PRO A 220 5.00 -11.60 16.14
C PRO A 220 3.80 -10.73 16.52
N LYS A 221 2.79 -11.31 17.17
CA LYS A 221 1.59 -10.59 17.58
C LYS A 221 1.87 -9.69 18.79
N LEU A 222 1.43 -8.43 18.71
CA LEU A 222 1.51 -7.52 19.84
C LEU A 222 0.45 -7.87 20.92
N PRO A 223 0.78 -7.69 22.22
CA PRO A 223 2.01 -7.14 22.78
C PRO A 223 3.11 -8.17 23.03
N ASN A 224 2.96 -9.43 22.64
CA ASN A 224 3.84 -10.55 22.98
C ASN A 224 4.99 -10.74 21.97
N ASP A 225 5.60 -9.64 21.51
CA ASP A 225 6.70 -9.67 20.55
C ASP A 225 8.08 -9.89 21.19
N ASP A 226 8.14 -10.15 22.49
CA ASP A 226 9.38 -10.28 23.25
C ASP A 226 10.19 -11.52 22.81
N GLY A 227 11.28 -11.27 22.08
CA GLY A 227 12.24 -12.30 21.66
C GLY A 227 11.82 -13.17 20.48
N LEU A 228 10.68 -12.91 19.86
CA LEU A 228 10.27 -13.58 18.64
C LEU A 228 10.72 -12.80 17.39
N PRO A 229 11.33 -13.46 16.38
CA PRO A 229 11.75 -12.80 15.16
C PRO A 229 10.57 -12.50 14.25
N SER A 230 10.72 -11.46 13.44
CA SER A 230 9.92 -11.27 12.22
C SER A 230 10.68 -11.85 11.03
N VAL A 231 10.00 -12.55 10.14
CA VAL A 231 10.64 -13.16 8.98
C VAL A 231 9.94 -12.79 7.68
N LEU A 232 10.74 -12.53 6.64
CA LEU A 232 10.29 -12.52 5.26
C LEU A 232 10.65 -13.88 4.65
N LYS A 233 9.66 -14.58 4.14
CA LYS A 233 9.80 -15.86 3.44
C LYS A 233 9.45 -15.69 1.97
N ARG A 234 9.93 -16.60 1.12
CA ARG A 234 9.49 -16.70 -0.28
C ARG A 234 9.37 -18.15 -0.71
N ALA A 235 8.62 -18.36 -1.80
CA ALA A 235 8.54 -19.63 -2.51
C ALA A 235 8.34 -19.40 -4.02
N THR A 236 8.68 -20.40 -4.82
CA THR A 236 8.28 -20.45 -6.23
C THR A 236 6.78 -20.79 -6.30
N PRO A 237 5.93 -19.99 -6.96
CA PRO A 237 4.50 -20.25 -7.05
C PRO A 237 4.19 -21.68 -7.54
N GLY A 238 3.29 -22.36 -6.82
CA GLY A 238 2.93 -23.75 -7.08
C GLY A 238 3.96 -24.79 -6.61
N ARG A 239 5.00 -24.41 -5.83
CA ARG A 239 5.98 -25.31 -5.25
C ARG A 239 6.01 -25.22 -3.74
N LYS A 240 6.44 -26.32 -3.08
CA LYS A 240 6.63 -26.40 -1.62
C LYS A 240 8.11 -26.20 -1.27
N ASP A 241 8.70 -25.12 -1.76
CA ASP A 241 10.12 -24.78 -1.63
C ASP A 241 10.34 -23.50 -0.81
N ALA A 242 9.50 -23.26 0.20
CA ALA A 242 9.59 -22.09 1.05
C ALA A 242 10.96 -21.94 1.73
N GLU A 243 11.53 -20.74 1.67
CA GLU A 243 12.77 -20.38 2.34
C GLU A 243 12.67 -19.03 3.03
N VAL A 244 13.48 -18.81 4.06
CA VAL A 244 13.63 -17.52 4.74
C VAL A 244 14.59 -16.66 3.93
N VAL A 245 14.13 -15.46 3.52
CA VAL A 245 14.92 -14.46 2.79
C VAL A 245 15.57 -13.48 3.75
N TYR A 246 14.82 -13.06 4.79
CA TYR A 246 15.28 -12.11 5.77
C TYR A 246 14.68 -12.41 7.14
N GLU A 247 15.49 -12.27 8.19
CA GLU A 247 15.07 -12.38 9.58
C GLU A 247 15.45 -11.12 10.35
N SER A 248 14.47 -10.53 11.04
CA SER A 248 14.65 -9.41 11.97
C SER A 248 14.44 -9.90 13.40
N ALA A 249 15.38 -9.62 14.29
CA ALA A 249 15.24 -9.94 15.71
C ALA A 249 14.08 -9.19 16.40
N ARG A 250 13.50 -8.19 15.74
CA ARG A 250 12.40 -7.35 16.21
C ARG A 250 11.28 -7.29 15.19
N ARG A 251 10.07 -6.92 15.67
CA ARG A 251 8.91 -6.76 14.81
C ARG A 251 9.15 -5.67 13.75
N MET A 252 8.94 -6.01 12.47
CA MET A 252 8.98 -5.07 11.34
C MET A 252 7.79 -4.08 11.43
N ALA A 253 7.93 -2.91 10.80
CA ALA A 253 6.96 -1.81 10.97
C ALA A 253 5.65 -2.02 10.21
N CYS A 254 5.73 -2.48 8.96
CA CYS A 254 4.63 -2.53 8.00
C CYS A 254 4.73 -3.75 7.08
N ALA A 255 3.72 -3.92 6.20
CA ALA A 255 3.67 -4.96 5.19
C ALA A 255 4.81 -4.84 4.16
N PRO A 256 5.22 -5.95 3.50
CA PRO A 256 6.18 -5.90 2.41
C PRO A 256 5.56 -5.23 1.19
N TYR A 257 6.37 -4.46 0.45
CA TYR A 257 5.93 -3.77 -0.76
C TYR A 257 6.49 -4.43 -2.01
N SER A 258 5.62 -4.66 -3.00
CA SER A 258 5.96 -5.32 -4.27
C SER A 258 6.45 -4.32 -5.30
N ASN A 259 7.56 -4.64 -5.95
CA ASN A 259 8.00 -4.07 -7.22
C ASN A 259 8.23 -5.20 -8.23
N PRO A 260 8.40 -4.92 -9.53
CA PRO A 260 8.60 -5.98 -10.53
C PRO A 260 9.76 -6.94 -10.21
N ASP A 261 10.88 -6.47 -9.70
CA ASP A 261 12.08 -7.27 -9.41
C ASP A 261 12.58 -7.19 -7.96
N THR A 262 11.92 -6.42 -7.09
CA THR A 262 12.34 -6.24 -5.70
C THR A 262 11.17 -6.25 -4.72
N VAL A 263 11.46 -6.61 -3.47
CA VAL A 263 10.54 -6.47 -2.34
C VAL A 263 11.15 -5.52 -1.31
N THR A 264 10.36 -4.57 -0.83
CA THR A 264 10.80 -3.62 0.19
C THR A 264 10.16 -3.96 1.53
N ILE A 265 10.96 -3.94 2.61
CA ILE A 265 10.54 -4.16 3.99
C ILE A 265 11.06 -3.07 4.92
N ALA A 266 10.48 -2.99 6.12
CA ALA A 266 10.87 -2.03 7.14
C ALA A 266 11.21 -2.71 8.49
N PRO A 267 12.34 -3.43 8.61
CA PRO A 267 12.77 -4.03 9.85
C PRO A 267 13.12 -2.99 10.92
N ARG A 268 12.98 -3.39 12.19
CA ARG A 268 13.49 -2.65 13.34
C ARG A 268 14.88 -3.16 13.68
N LEU A 269 15.84 -2.25 13.87
CA LEU A 269 17.20 -2.61 14.31
C LEU A 269 17.18 -3.22 15.71
N ASP A 270 18.04 -4.21 15.95
CA ASP A 270 18.21 -4.84 17.27
C ASP A 270 19.08 -4.00 18.20
N MET A 271 18.49 -2.90 18.68
CA MET A 271 19.14 -1.91 19.54
C MET A 271 18.17 -1.48 20.65
N SER A 272 18.73 -0.90 21.73
CA SER A 272 17.94 -0.32 22.83
C SER A 272 17.13 0.89 22.37
N THR A 273 17.73 1.75 21.55
CA THR A 273 17.03 2.84 20.86
C THR A 273 16.29 2.31 19.65
N VAL A 274 15.06 2.75 19.44
CA VAL A 274 14.21 2.27 18.35
C VAL A 274 14.56 2.99 17.05
N TYR A 275 15.12 2.25 16.09
CA TYR A 275 15.31 2.68 14.71
C TYR A 275 14.63 1.70 13.78
N TYR A 276 13.94 2.22 12.76
CA TYR A 276 13.45 1.45 11.63
C TYR A 276 14.36 1.69 10.42
N GLN A 277 14.61 0.62 9.66
CA GLN A 277 15.43 0.67 8.46
C GLN A 277 14.62 0.14 7.28
N PHE A 278 14.56 0.88 6.21
CA PHE A 278 14.05 0.37 4.94
C PHE A 278 15.10 -0.49 4.28
N MET A 279 14.67 -1.59 3.69
CA MET A 279 15.53 -2.49 2.92
C MET A 279 14.84 -2.86 1.63
N ASN A 280 15.53 -2.64 0.51
CA ASN A 280 15.11 -3.13 -0.79
C ASN A 280 15.86 -4.41 -1.09
N ILE A 281 15.14 -5.49 -1.42
CA ILE A 281 15.66 -6.84 -1.56
C ILE A 281 15.40 -7.32 -2.99
N ASN A 282 16.43 -7.78 -3.68
CA ASN A 282 16.29 -8.40 -4.99
C ASN A 282 15.47 -9.69 -4.86
N ALA A 283 14.35 -9.77 -5.57
CA ALA A 283 13.40 -10.87 -5.44
C ALA A 283 13.98 -12.23 -5.84
N LYS A 284 14.92 -12.25 -6.81
CA LYS A 284 15.53 -13.49 -7.33
C LYS A 284 16.70 -13.98 -6.49
N THR A 285 17.59 -13.06 -6.05
CA THR A 285 18.79 -13.45 -5.29
C THR A 285 18.56 -13.45 -3.79
N GLY A 286 17.59 -12.68 -3.27
CA GLY A 286 17.38 -12.46 -1.84
C GLY A 286 18.40 -11.47 -1.23
N GLU A 287 19.25 -10.85 -2.05
CA GLU A 287 20.26 -9.90 -1.59
C GLU A 287 19.65 -8.52 -1.32
N VAL A 288 20.07 -7.88 -0.24
CA VAL A 288 19.74 -6.49 0.05
C VAL A 288 20.50 -5.59 -0.93
N THR A 289 19.78 -4.82 -1.71
CA THR A 289 20.36 -3.92 -2.73
C THR A 289 20.54 -2.50 -2.23
N GLU A 290 19.69 -2.05 -1.29
CA GLU A 290 19.72 -0.70 -0.76
C GLU A 290 19.10 -0.65 0.64
N THR A 291 19.56 0.27 1.48
CA THR A 291 19.01 0.50 2.82
C THR A 291 18.92 2.00 3.14
N LEU A 292 17.94 2.35 4.00
CA LEU A 292 17.79 3.69 4.54
C LEU A 292 17.30 3.62 5.98
N THR A 293 18.05 4.15 6.93
CA THR A 293 17.65 4.18 8.34
C THR A 293 16.91 5.47 8.66
N LEU A 294 15.76 5.37 9.29
CA LEU A 294 14.96 6.52 9.73
C LEU A 294 15.45 7.08 11.06
N PRO A 295 15.15 8.35 11.39
CA PRO A 295 15.38 8.91 12.73
C PRO A 295 14.81 8.05 13.85
N SER A 296 15.43 8.13 15.03
CA SER A 296 15.01 7.38 16.22
C SER A 296 13.54 7.57 16.56
N GLY A 297 12.84 6.47 16.79
CA GLY A 297 11.43 6.46 17.16
C GLY A 297 10.44 6.67 16.01
N MET A 298 10.92 7.03 14.82
CA MET A 298 10.08 7.24 13.64
C MET A 298 9.63 5.89 13.07
N LYS A 299 8.34 5.55 13.24
CA LYS A 299 7.74 4.32 12.71
C LYS A 299 6.92 4.62 11.46
N PRO A 300 7.26 4.07 10.30
CA PRO A 300 6.46 4.25 9.08
C PRO A 300 5.13 3.47 9.19
N LEU A 301 4.10 3.99 8.54
CA LEU A 301 2.83 3.28 8.32
C LEU A 301 3.00 2.28 7.17
N ASP A 302 3.56 2.74 6.05
CA ASP A 302 3.93 1.92 4.90
C ASP A 302 5.29 2.36 4.35
N VAL A 303 5.94 1.45 3.62
CA VAL A 303 7.15 1.71 2.86
C VAL A 303 6.94 1.29 1.42
N ALA A 304 7.52 2.04 0.49
CA ALA A 304 7.55 1.73 -0.93
C ALA A 304 8.95 2.00 -1.49
N TYR A 305 9.21 1.51 -2.68
CA TYR A 305 10.42 1.81 -3.43
C TYR A 305 10.04 2.10 -4.88
N GLY A 306 10.61 3.14 -5.46
CA GLY A 306 10.28 3.57 -6.81
C GLY A 306 11.47 4.14 -7.56
N LYS A 307 11.21 4.80 -8.68
CA LYS A 307 12.26 5.31 -9.57
C LYS A 307 13.23 6.29 -8.90
N ASN A 308 12.80 6.97 -7.84
CA ASN A 308 13.61 7.92 -7.10
C ASN A 308 14.24 7.35 -5.81
N GLY A 309 13.98 6.09 -5.46
CA GLY A 309 14.43 5.45 -4.23
C GLY A 309 13.30 5.15 -3.25
N PHE A 310 13.62 5.09 -1.95
CA PHE A 310 12.62 4.80 -0.91
C PHE A 310 11.59 5.91 -0.78
N MET A 311 10.34 5.49 -0.64
CA MET A 311 9.19 6.30 -0.30
C MET A 311 8.51 5.70 0.94
N TRP A 312 7.82 6.53 1.71
CA TRP A 312 7.11 6.04 2.88
C TRP A 312 5.94 6.94 3.27
N THR A 313 5.09 6.41 4.14
CA THR A 313 3.94 7.12 4.67
C THR A 313 3.95 7.13 6.19
N PHE A 314 3.39 8.19 6.78
CA PHE A 314 3.14 8.32 8.22
C PHE A 314 1.70 8.75 8.48
N ASP A 315 1.10 8.21 9.55
CA ASP A 315 -0.25 8.54 10.01
C ASP A 315 -0.29 9.42 11.27
N SER A 316 0.87 9.76 11.82
CA SER A 316 1.02 10.47 13.08
C SER A 316 1.78 11.79 12.90
N ILE A 317 1.54 12.75 13.79
CA ILE A 317 2.26 14.03 13.82
C ILE A 317 3.23 14.02 14.99
N TYR A 318 4.52 13.84 14.71
CA TYR A 318 5.61 14.08 15.63
C TYR A 318 6.62 15.01 14.97
N ASN A 319 7.29 15.83 15.74
CA ASN A 319 8.40 16.64 15.24
C ASN A 319 9.70 16.01 15.74
N TYR A 320 10.47 15.44 14.83
CA TYR A 320 11.76 14.82 15.14
C TYR A 320 12.93 15.82 15.08
N GLY A 321 12.66 17.08 14.77
CA GLY A 321 13.69 18.13 14.71
C GLY A 321 14.55 18.12 13.45
N ASP A 322 14.33 17.16 12.54
CA ASP A 322 15.17 16.92 11.36
C ASP A 322 14.45 17.33 10.04
N GLY A 323 13.51 18.29 10.10
CA GLY A 323 12.77 18.78 8.93
C GLY A 323 11.67 17.86 8.41
N ILE A 324 11.49 16.68 9.01
CA ILE A 324 10.43 15.74 8.65
C ILE A 324 9.26 15.94 9.61
N ALA A 325 8.15 16.47 9.10
CA ALA A 325 6.85 16.30 9.74
C ALA A 325 6.31 14.95 9.31
N ASN A 326 5.94 14.10 10.26
CA ASN A 326 5.69 12.68 9.97
C ASN A 326 4.25 12.33 9.59
N LEU A 327 3.42 13.31 9.29
CA LEU A 327 2.12 13.10 8.67
C LEU A 327 2.25 13.27 7.16
N GLY A 328 1.91 12.23 6.39
CA GLY A 328 1.88 12.30 4.93
C GLY A 328 2.77 11.27 4.24
N THR A 329 2.96 11.48 2.95
CA THR A 329 3.80 10.65 2.07
C THR A 329 5.06 11.39 1.72
N TYR A 330 6.21 10.73 1.78
CA TYR A 330 7.53 11.28 1.44
C TYR A 330 8.14 10.51 0.28
N SER A 331 8.78 11.23 -0.65
CA SER A 331 9.56 10.68 -1.75
C SER A 331 10.73 11.60 -2.09
N PRO A 332 11.91 11.08 -2.47
CA PRO A 332 12.94 11.91 -3.09
C PRO A 332 12.41 12.52 -4.39
N MET A 333 12.73 13.79 -4.66
CA MET A 333 12.30 14.48 -5.88
C MET A 333 13.05 14.04 -7.13
N LYS A 334 14.23 13.45 -6.96
CA LYS A 334 15.09 12.94 -8.05
C LYS A 334 15.67 11.58 -7.67
N PRO A 335 16.06 10.77 -8.66
CA PRO A 335 16.68 9.48 -8.40
C PRO A 335 17.91 9.60 -7.51
N VAL A 336 17.95 8.80 -6.44
CA VAL A 336 19.08 8.70 -5.52
C VAL A 336 20.14 7.80 -6.14
N THR A 337 21.38 8.23 -6.11
CA THR A 337 22.49 7.47 -6.69
C THR A 337 23.32 6.82 -5.57
N GLY A 338 23.49 5.49 -5.66
CA GLY A 338 24.34 4.74 -4.73
C GLY A 338 23.84 4.70 -3.29
N GLY A 339 22.53 4.94 -3.07
CA GLY A 339 21.89 4.89 -1.75
C GLY A 339 22.26 6.07 -0.84
N ASP A 340 22.86 7.12 -1.35
CA ASP A 340 23.17 8.33 -0.57
C ASP A 340 22.01 9.34 -0.64
N TYR A 341 21.23 9.38 0.43
CA TYR A 341 20.09 10.29 0.59
C TYR A 341 20.45 11.64 1.23
N SER A 342 21.68 11.87 1.63
CA SER A 342 22.09 13.04 2.44
C SER A 342 21.92 14.38 1.70
N ALA A 343 22.02 14.38 0.37
CA ALA A 343 21.85 15.56 -0.48
C ALA A 343 20.48 15.60 -1.17
N SER A 344 19.56 14.69 -0.88
CA SER A 344 18.27 14.60 -1.55
C SER A 344 17.38 15.78 -1.21
N LYS A 345 16.67 16.30 -2.21
CA LYS A 345 15.47 17.10 -2.01
C LYS A 345 14.27 16.16 -1.92
N TRP A 346 13.32 16.49 -1.07
CA TRP A 346 12.19 15.63 -0.73
C TRP A 346 10.88 16.30 -1.10
N PHE A 347 10.00 15.53 -1.71
CA PHE A 347 8.60 15.89 -1.84
C PHE A 347 7.85 15.34 -0.64
N SER A 348 6.93 16.15 -0.08
CA SER A 348 6.00 15.75 0.96
C SER A 348 4.57 16.03 0.55
N PHE A 349 3.75 14.98 0.46
CA PHE A 349 2.32 15.13 0.35
C PHE A 349 1.70 15.12 1.75
N ALA A 350 1.55 16.30 2.34
CA ALA A 350 1.16 16.50 3.74
C ALA A 350 -0.34 16.24 3.99
N ARG A 351 -0.80 15.02 3.64
CA ARG A 351 -2.17 14.53 3.86
C ARG A 351 -2.11 13.19 4.58
N THR A 352 -3.19 12.83 5.30
CA THR A 352 -3.28 11.52 5.94
C THR A 352 -3.32 10.43 4.88
N PRO A 353 -2.28 9.59 4.73
CA PRO A 353 -2.23 8.53 3.75
C PRO A 353 -3.02 7.31 4.24
N TYR A 354 -3.49 6.49 3.28
CA TYR A 354 -4.14 5.22 3.55
C TYR A 354 -3.46 4.04 2.85
N GLU A 355 -2.61 4.34 1.87
CA GLU A 355 -1.92 3.35 1.04
C GLU A 355 -0.48 3.79 0.81
N ALA A 356 0.41 2.82 0.57
CA ALA A 356 1.73 3.11 0.05
C ALA A 356 1.63 3.75 -1.34
N PRO A 357 2.48 4.73 -1.68
CA PRO A 357 2.49 5.36 -3.01
C PRO A 357 2.97 4.38 -4.08
N ALA A 358 2.62 4.66 -5.35
CA ALA A 358 3.08 3.93 -6.52
C ALA A 358 3.64 4.89 -7.56
N TRP A 359 4.33 4.37 -8.59
CA TRP A 359 4.75 5.13 -9.75
C TRP A 359 4.05 4.62 -11.01
N ALA A 360 3.56 5.55 -11.82
CA ALA A 360 3.12 5.30 -13.19
C ALA A 360 3.91 6.22 -14.13
N GLY A 361 4.80 5.64 -14.95
CA GLY A 361 5.70 6.41 -15.78
C GLY A 361 6.50 7.47 -14.98
N ASN A 362 6.19 8.76 -15.20
CA ASN A 362 6.81 9.89 -14.49
C ASN A 362 6.00 10.39 -13.29
N VAL A 363 4.80 9.89 -13.09
CA VAL A 363 3.87 10.39 -12.08
C VAL A 363 3.98 9.56 -10.81
N LEU A 364 4.24 10.22 -9.68
CA LEU A 364 4.05 9.63 -8.35
C LEU A 364 2.56 9.64 -8.04
N VAL A 365 2.00 8.48 -7.74
CA VAL A 365 0.59 8.31 -7.41
C VAL A 365 0.44 8.15 -5.90
N VAL A 366 -0.37 9.00 -5.29
CA VAL A 366 -0.56 9.06 -3.84
C VAL A 366 -2.04 8.96 -3.49
N LYS A 367 -2.41 8.02 -2.64
CA LYS A 367 -3.74 7.99 -2.00
C LYS A 367 -3.74 8.95 -0.82
N SER A 368 -4.64 9.93 -0.88
CA SER A 368 -4.96 10.83 0.23
C SER A 368 -6.17 10.31 1.03
N THR A 369 -6.80 11.15 1.84
CA THR A 369 -7.95 10.79 2.69
C THR A 369 -9.15 10.29 1.90
N TYR A 370 -9.45 10.93 0.76
CA TYR A 370 -10.64 10.65 -0.05
C TYR A 370 -10.32 10.40 -1.53
N SER A 371 -9.32 11.09 -2.08
CA SER A 371 -8.97 11.05 -3.50
C SER A 371 -7.61 10.39 -3.72
N VAL A 372 -7.35 9.99 -4.96
CA VAL A 372 -6.03 9.65 -5.46
C VAL A 372 -5.48 10.84 -6.24
N CYS A 373 -4.20 11.13 -6.08
CA CYS A 373 -3.51 12.25 -6.69
C CYS A 373 -2.33 11.76 -7.53
N GLY A 374 -2.15 12.35 -8.70
CA GLY A 374 -0.94 12.23 -9.50
C GLY A 374 -0.02 13.42 -9.27
N VAL A 375 1.26 13.20 -9.04
CA VAL A 375 2.27 14.24 -8.81
C VAL A 375 3.38 14.12 -9.83
N ASP A 376 3.55 15.12 -10.68
CA ASP A 376 4.68 15.26 -11.58
C ASP A 376 5.72 16.17 -10.92
N MET A 377 6.76 15.54 -10.36
CA MET A 377 7.83 16.26 -9.65
C MET A 377 8.76 17.04 -10.59
N ASP A 378 8.86 16.64 -11.87
CA ASP A 378 9.70 17.30 -12.85
C ASP A 378 9.09 18.63 -13.32
N ASP A 379 7.76 18.66 -13.48
CA ASP A 379 7.01 19.87 -13.83
C ASP A 379 6.60 20.69 -12.59
N GLY A 380 6.66 20.12 -11.39
CA GLY A 380 6.20 20.78 -10.16
C GLY A 380 4.67 20.94 -10.09
N VAL A 381 3.94 19.95 -10.62
CA VAL A 381 2.47 20.00 -10.75
C VAL A 381 1.86 18.77 -10.09
N TYR A 382 0.71 18.96 -9.43
CA TYR A 382 -0.10 17.83 -8.99
C TYR A 382 -1.55 17.94 -9.49
N THR A 383 -2.20 16.81 -9.65
CA THR A 383 -3.60 16.72 -10.06
C THR A 383 -4.37 15.75 -9.17
N VAL A 384 -5.65 16.00 -8.96
CA VAL A 384 -6.52 15.21 -8.12
C VAL A 384 -7.56 14.52 -9.00
N ILE A 385 -7.72 13.22 -8.84
CA ILE A 385 -8.75 12.46 -9.54
C ILE A 385 -10.09 12.67 -8.85
N ASP A 386 -11.11 12.99 -9.64
CA ASP A 386 -12.47 13.13 -9.15
C ASP A 386 -13.02 11.78 -8.66
N VAL A 387 -13.66 11.82 -7.50
CA VAL A 387 -14.30 10.65 -6.90
C VAL A 387 -15.74 10.55 -7.41
N ASP A 388 -16.14 9.34 -7.80
CA ASP A 388 -17.48 9.09 -8.33
C ASP A 388 -18.57 9.36 -7.30
N ASP A 389 -19.72 9.82 -7.78
CA ASP A 389 -20.94 9.97 -6.98
C ASP A 389 -21.36 8.63 -6.36
N GLY A 390 -21.68 8.65 -5.08
CA GLY A 390 -22.05 7.47 -4.34
C GLY A 390 -20.92 6.59 -3.84
N ALA A 391 -19.66 7.08 -3.96
CA ALA A 391 -18.50 6.43 -3.34
C ALA A 391 -18.67 6.33 -1.81
N ASP A 392 -18.02 5.34 -1.21
CA ASP A 392 -17.98 5.18 0.24
C ASP A 392 -17.19 6.31 0.93
N ASP A 393 -17.14 6.29 2.26
CA ASP A 393 -16.48 7.32 3.08
C ASP A 393 -14.96 7.46 2.82
N TYR A 394 -14.35 6.52 2.12
CA TYR A 394 -12.92 6.52 1.77
C TYR A 394 -12.67 6.96 0.32
N GLY A 395 -13.72 7.11 -0.49
CA GLY A 395 -13.67 7.58 -1.86
C GLY A 395 -12.92 6.64 -2.80
N GLU A 396 -11.94 7.17 -3.53
CA GLU A 396 -11.13 6.43 -4.50
C GLU A 396 -9.95 5.74 -3.80
N TYR A 397 -9.72 4.44 -4.04
CA TYR A 397 -8.59 3.66 -3.52
C TYR A 397 -7.51 3.51 -4.58
N LEU A 398 -6.24 3.46 -4.17
CA LEU A 398 -5.12 3.11 -5.04
C LEU A 398 -4.90 1.59 -4.97
N ALA A 399 -5.10 0.89 -6.10
CA ALA A 399 -4.85 -0.55 -6.19
C ALA A 399 -3.42 -0.88 -6.57
N SER A 400 -2.74 0.01 -7.30
CA SER A 400 -1.39 -0.24 -7.82
C SER A 400 -0.32 -0.15 -6.74
N THR A 401 0.68 -1.02 -6.86
CA THR A 401 1.95 -0.97 -6.14
C THR A 401 3.10 -1.15 -7.12
N GLY A 402 4.26 -0.58 -6.81
CA GLY A 402 5.44 -0.69 -7.67
C GLY A 402 5.51 0.41 -8.73
N MET A 403 6.23 0.09 -9.80
CA MET A 403 6.48 0.98 -10.94
C MET A 403 5.92 0.33 -12.20
N HIS A 404 4.99 1.03 -12.86
CA HIS A 404 4.28 0.58 -14.04
C HIS A 404 4.09 1.72 -15.05
N ASP A 405 3.61 1.40 -16.25
CA ASP A 405 3.23 2.41 -17.24
C ASP A 405 1.84 2.99 -16.96
N THR A 406 0.99 2.21 -16.27
CA THR A 406 -0.37 2.60 -15.86
C THR A 406 -0.52 2.51 -14.34
N PHE A 407 -1.62 3.04 -13.81
CA PHE A 407 -2.03 2.74 -12.45
C PHE A 407 -3.53 2.47 -12.38
N VAL A 408 -3.93 1.75 -11.35
CA VAL A 408 -5.31 1.31 -11.15
C VAL A 408 -5.85 1.92 -9.86
N THR A 409 -7.05 2.48 -9.96
CA THR A 409 -7.84 2.91 -8.81
C THR A 409 -9.16 2.15 -8.78
N PHE A 410 -9.80 2.12 -7.62
CA PHE A 410 -11.16 1.57 -7.50
C PHE A 410 -11.96 2.25 -6.41
N THR A 411 -13.28 2.25 -6.57
CA THR A 411 -14.21 2.75 -5.54
C THR A 411 -15.46 1.87 -5.46
N ASN A 412 -16.02 1.74 -4.26
CA ASN A 412 -17.29 1.05 -4.05
C ASN A 412 -18.43 2.07 -4.11
N ILE A 413 -19.33 1.90 -5.08
CA ILE A 413 -20.48 2.77 -5.32
C ILE A 413 -21.73 2.09 -4.82
N ASP A 414 -22.52 2.78 -3.97
CA ASP A 414 -23.87 2.39 -3.55
C ASP A 414 -24.74 3.65 -3.62
N HIS A 415 -25.29 3.92 -4.79
CA HIS A 415 -25.99 5.15 -5.11
C HIS A 415 -27.22 4.91 -5.96
N THR A 416 -28.28 5.66 -5.71
CA THR A 416 -29.48 5.72 -6.55
C THR A 416 -29.58 7.12 -7.16
N PRO A 417 -29.15 7.31 -8.42
CA PRO A 417 -29.29 8.60 -9.10
C PRO A 417 -30.75 9.01 -9.25
N VAL A 418 -31.00 10.30 -9.37
CA VAL A 418 -32.32 10.82 -9.70
C VAL A 418 -32.69 10.36 -11.11
N ASP A 419 -33.86 9.73 -11.27
CA ASP A 419 -34.38 9.24 -12.56
C ASP A 419 -33.55 8.12 -13.25
N ALA A 420 -32.69 7.40 -12.51
CA ALA A 420 -31.91 6.28 -13.02
C ALA A 420 -32.01 5.04 -12.10
N ALA A 421 -31.54 3.89 -12.61
CA ALA A 421 -31.46 2.66 -11.82
C ALA A 421 -30.40 2.78 -10.72
N PRO A 422 -30.59 2.10 -9.56
CA PRO A 422 -29.57 2.02 -8.51
C PRO A 422 -28.28 1.42 -9.06
N VAL A 423 -27.14 2.04 -8.73
CA VAL A 423 -25.80 1.51 -9.01
C VAL A 423 -25.23 0.95 -7.73
N LYS A 424 -24.83 -0.33 -7.77
CA LYS A 424 -24.15 -1.00 -6.66
C LYS A 424 -23.04 -1.88 -7.21
N ALA A 425 -21.85 -1.31 -7.31
CA ALA A 425 -20.69 -1.96 -7.92
C ALA A 425 -19.39 -1.48 -7.28
N CYS A 426 -18.34 -2.26 -7.45
CA CYS A 426 -16.98 -1.78 -7.34
C CYS A 426 -16.55 -1.32 -8.73
N ARG A 427 -16.24 -0.02 -8.87
CA ARG A 427 -15.78 0.55 -10.14
C ARG A 427 -14.27 0.61 -10.13
N VAL A 428 -13.65 -0.05 -11.09
CA VAL A 428 -12.19 -0.10 -11.30
C VAL A 428 -11.84 0.77 -12.49
N LYS A 429 -10.88 1.67 -12.32
CA LYS A 429 -10.42 2.60 -13.35
C LYS A 429 -8.94 2.37 -13.63
N VAL A 430 -8.57 2.31 -14.89
CA VAL A 430 -7.19 2.20 -15.37
C VAL A 430 -6.76 3.54 -15.93
N TRP A 431 -5.68 4.08 -15.42
CA TRP A 431 -5.16 5.39 -15.75
C TRP A 431 -3.78 5.29 -16.40
N GLN A 432 -3.53 6.13 -17.38
CA GLN A 432 -2.21 6.28 -17.98
C GLN A 432 -1.76 7.74 -17.91
N PRO A 433 -0.58 8.05 -17.38
CA PRO A 433 0.00 9.36 -17.46
C PRO A 433 0.20 9.80 -18.91
N ILE A 434 -0.14 11.04 -19.21
CA ILE A 434 0.11 11.63 -20.53
C ILE A 434 1.63 11.89 -20.65
N PRO A 435 2.30 11.42 -21.70
CA PRO A 435 3.72 11.67 -21.89
C PRO A 435 4.04 13.17 -21.89
N ALA A 436 5.11 13.57 -21.24
CA ALA A 436 5.52 14.98 -21.13
C ALA A 436 5.61 15.73 -22.48
N SER A 437 5.91 14.99 -23.57
CA SER A 437 5.95 15.53 -24.94
C SER A 437 4.57 15.89 -25.52
N GLN A 438 3.49 15.41 -24.91
CA GLN A 438 2.10 15.66 -25.34
C GLN A 438 1.37 16.65 -24.43
N ILE A 439 1.97 17.02 -23.30
CA ILE A 439 1.37 17.98 -22.38
C ILE A 439 1.47 19.38 -23.01
N VAL A 440 0.31 20.00 -23.26
CA VAL A 440 0.23 21.39 -23.73
C VAL A 440 0.48 22.30 -22.55
N ARG A 441 1.67 22.86 -22.46
CA ARG A 441 1.98 23.87 -21.45
C ARG A 441 1.47 25.24 -21.94
N PRO A 442 0.68 25.98 -21.14
CA PRO A 442 0.38 27.36 -21.48
C PRO A 442 1.69 28.14 -21.60
N GLU A 443 1.83 28.94 -22.67
CA GLU A 443 2.96 29.88 -22.76
C GLU A 443 2.92 30.74 -21.49
N LYS A 444 3.99 30.72 -20.72
CA LYS A 444 4.16 31.69 -19.63
C LYS A 444 4.29 33.03 -20.31
N ASP A 445 3.27 33.90 -20.14
CA ASP A 445 3.37 35.30 -20.53
C ASP A 445 4.59 35.89 -19.82
N ASP A 446 5.66 36.09 -20.58
CA ASP A 446 6.83 36.79 -20.12
C ASP A 446 6.37 38.21 -19.77
N GLU A 447 5.97 38.45 -18.52
CA GLU A 447 5.87 39.80 -17.94
C GLU A 447 7.29 40.41 -17.83
N GLN A 448 7.95 40.56 -18.96
CA GLN A 448 9.00 41.55 -19.10
C GLN A 448 8.32 42.94 -19.31
N GLY A 449 7.77 43.42 -18.19
CA GLY A 449 7.22 44.75 -18.09
C GLY A 449 8.27 45.79 -18.42
N SER A 450 7.97 46.56 -19.40
CA SER A 450 8.60 47.81 -19.73
C SER A 450 8.45 48.82 -18.56
N GLU A 451 9.36 48.83 -17.63
CA GLU A 451 9.66 50.03 -16.86
C GLU A 451 10.48 50.98 -17.75
N SER A 452 9.79 51.68 -18.66
CA SER A 452 10.35 52.86 -19.29
C SER A 452 10.45 53.97 -18.25
N ALA A 453 11.69 54.20 -17.78
CA ALA A 453 12.03 55.37 -17.01
C ALA A 453 11.66 56.66 -17.75
N GLN A 454 10.64 57.36 -17.32
CA GLN A 454 10.46 58.78 -17.63
C GLN A 454 11.26 59.59 -16.61
N ALA A 455 12.44 60.02 -17.02
CA ALA A 455 13.14 61.11 -16.39
C ALA A 455 12.35 62.39 -16.66
N VAL A 456 11.83 62.99 -15.62
CA VAL A 456 11.33 64.38 -15.67
C VAL A 456 12.41 65.28 -15.04
N THR A 457 13.07 66.06 -15.90
CA THR A 457 13.85 67.22 -15.53
C THR A 457 12.91 68.43 -15.32
N ALA A 458 12.92 69.02 -14.16
CA ALA A 458 12.84 70.45 -13.87
C ALA A 458 13.04 70.68 -12.36
#